data_7e1a566435f1370b1f59e68b42219529
#
_entry.id   7e1a566435f1370b1f59e68b42219529
#
_cell.length_a   1.000
_cell.length_b   1.000
_cell.length_c   1.000
_cell.angle_alpha   90.00
_cell.angle_beta   90.00
_cell.angle_gamma   90.00
#
_symmetry.space_group_name_H-M   'P 1'
#
loop_
_entity.id
_entity.type
_entity.pdbx_description
1 polymer ?
#
loop_
_entity_poly.entity_id
_entity_poly.type
_entity_poly.pdbx_seq_one_letter_code
_entity_poly.pdbx_strand_id
1 'polypeptide(L)'
;MSHFTTARPRPFLDPAYCKACLRCVEACAKHCITPGSTLNTITGVAPVELHLEHCTGCALCVQACPEPFGLRLDEGMSHLEGEFRLEDPTKLFGKKRVDVVDAPIEPDEQIPLPGCAPLVLKGAYASAIGAVLAGCRHVFGYPITPSTEGAELMAKLMPELGGTFVQAVSEVAAVNMMYGAGGAGVPAMTFTSSPGFSLMLEGISYMIGAEVPGVFVNFMRGGPGLGNIAPEQSDIKLACRGLGHGNTHALVLAPSTPQEMLDLTLAAFALSFRYRNPVIMLGDGFLGQMTGVVRLPPTLSRPGRPAWAVWGDRSHRHNLISSIHLAETDLEAHNEHLNRKYAAIAKRETRAELFRCDDAEVLVVACNTPARMAKGAVEVARARGLAAGLFRPITLWPFPIDALLPLLPRTRQIIVVEASPGQLEDELRLALSHADRVPPPITHVRRGGGVLPQQTEILAQIAATQEAFA
;
A
#
# COMPACT_ATOMS: atom_id res chain seq x y z
N MET A 1 22.57 -32.54 -51.47
CA MET A 1 21.33 -32.24 -50.74
C MET A 1 21.29 -33.16 -49.54
N SER A 2 21.74 -32.70 -48.41
CA SER A 2 21.74 -33.43 -47.14
C SER A 2 20.32 -33.24 -46.50
N HIS A 3 19.58 -34.32 -46.42
CA HIS A 3 18.31 -34.37 -45.67
C HIS A 3 18.64 -34.31 -44.16
N PHE A 4 18.52 -33.14 -43.58
CA PHE A 4 18.39 -33.01 -42.12
C PHE A 4 16.96 -33.45 -41.74
N THR A 5 16.80 -34.70 -41.35
CA THR A 5 15.65 -35.16 -40.59
C THR A 5 15.86 -34.73 -39.16
N THR A 6 15.45 -33.52 -38.80
CA THR A 6 15.34 -33.11 -37.40
C THR A 6 14.26 -33.93 -36.75
N ALA A 7 14.65 -34.89 -35.92
CA ALA A 7 13.69 -35.59 -35.06
C ALA A 7 12.95 -34.56 -34.20
N ARG A 8 11.62 -34.59 -34.18
CA ARG A 8 10.85 -33.69 -33.36
C ARG A 8 11.17 -33.94 -31.88
N PRO A 9 11.33 -32.89 -31.07
CA PRO A 9 11.69 -33.06 -29.68
C PRO A 9 10.58 -33.80 -28.91
N ARG A 10 11.00 -34.68 -28.01
CA ARG A 10 10.09 -35.47 -27.16
C ARG A 10 9.90 -34.79 -25.82
N PRO A 11 8.74 -34.95 -25.15
CA PRO A 11 8.52 -34.38 -23.84
C PRO A 11 9.39 -35.06 -22.78
N PHE A 12 9.91 -34.28 -21.87
CA PHE A 12 10.55 -34.69 -20.63
C PHE A 12 9.69 -34.27 -19.44
N LEU A 13 9.57 -35.16 -18.44
CA LEU A 13 8.85 -34.89 -17.20
C LEU A 13 9.84 -34.74 -16.05
N ASP A 14 9.77 -33.64 -15.33
CA ASP A 14 10.35 -33.54 -14.02
C ASP A 14 9.30 -33.92 -12.96
N PRO A 15 9.46 -35.07 -12.27
CA PRO A 15 8.47 -35.57 -11.33
C PRO A 15 8.24 -34.64 -10.12
N ALA A 16 9.24 -33.81 -9.78
CA ALA A 16 9.14 -32.88 -8.66
C ALA A 16 8.13 -31.76 -8.88
N TYR A 17 7.81 -31.45 -10.14
CA TYR A 17 6.83 -30.41 -10.49
C TYR A 17 5.49 -30.99 -10.99
N CYS A 18 5.34 -32.29 -11.04
CA CYS A 18 4.09 -32.89 -11.49
C CYS A 18 3.03 -32.87 -10.38
N LYS A 19 1.91 -32.24 -10.64
CA LYS A 19 0.75 -32.18 -9.75
C LYS A 19 -0.29 -33.28 -9.98
N ALA A 20 0.00 -34.26 -10.81
CA ALA A 20 -0.91 -35.35 -11.19
C ALA A 20 -2.31 -34.84 -11.67
N CYS A 21 -2.38 -33.67 -12.30
CA CYS A 21 -3.64 -33.08 -12.78
C CYS A 21 -4.22 -33.74 -14.04
N LEU A 22 -3.51 -34.67 -14.65
CA LEU A 22 -3.87 -35.52 -15.81
C LEU A 22 -4.16 -34.77 -17.13
N ARG A 23 -4.06 -33.47 -17.20
CA ARG A 23 -4.32 -32.68 -18.44
C ARG A 23 -3.45 -33.10 -19.60
N CYS A 24 -2.20 -33.47 -19.34
CA CYS A 24 -1.29 -33.98 -20.37
C CYS A 24 -1.68 -35.38 -20.86
N VAL A 25 -2.32 -36.20 -20.02
CA VAL A 25 -2.87 -37.50 -20.40
C VAL A 25 -4.01 -37.31 -21.40
N GLU A 26 -4.95 -36.42 -21.10
CA GLU A 26 -6.08 -36.09 -21.97
C GLU A 26 -5.64 -35.47 -23.30
N ALA A 27 -4.62 -34.61 -23.25
CA ALA A 27 -4.11 -33.93 -24.45
C ALA A 27 -3.30 -34.85 -25.38
N CYS A 28 -2.89 -36.02 -24.93
CA CYS A 28 -2.06 -36.93 -25.73
C CYS A 28 -2.88 -37.84 -26.63
N ALA A 29 -3.12 -37.44 -27.88
CA ALA A 29 -3.87 -38.24 -28.87
C ALA A 29 -3.24 -39.61 -29.21
N LYS A 30 -2.00 -39.86 -28.80
CA LYS A 30 -1.27 -41.13 -28.99
C LYS A 30 -1.18 -41.95 -27.71
N HIS A 31 -1.84 -41.53 -26.64
CA HIS A 31 -1.86 -42.19 -25.33
C HIS A 31 -0.45 -42.54 -24.80
N CYS A 32 0.51 -41.69 -25.08
CA CYS A 32 1.91 -41.85 -24.64
C CYS A 32 2.12 -41.43 -23.17
N ILE A 33 1.08 -41.01 -22.47
CA ILE A 33 1.13 -40.55 -21.09
C ILE A 33 0.02 -41.23 -20.32
N THR A 34 0.37 -41.84 -19.21
CA THR A 34 -0.56 -42.51 -18.31
C THR A 34 -0.49 -41.96 -16.89
N PRO A 35 -1.56 -42.07 -16.08
CA PRO A 35 -1.46 -41.82 -14.65
C PRO A 35 -0.38 -42.69 -14.02
N GLY A 36 0.50 -42.09 -13.20
CA GLY A 36 1.51 -42.85 -12.48
C GLY A 36 0.94 -43.63 -11.31
N SER A 37 1.65 -44.67 -10.93
CA SER A 37 1.27 -45.61 -9.85
C SER A 37 2.11 -45.40 -8.56
N THR A 38 3.25 -44.75 -8.64
CA THR A 38 4.19 -44.60 -7.53
C THR A 38 4.15 -43.17 -6.99
N LEU A 39 3.93 -43.03 -5.68
CA LEU A 39 3.91 -41.72 -5.01
C LEU A 39 5.33 -41.14 -4.94
N ASN A 40 5.47 -39.89 -5.35
CA ASN A 40 6.64 -39.10 -5.06
C ASN A 40 6.59 -38.66 -3.59
N THR A 41 7.61 -39.03 -2.81
CA THR A 41 7.65 -38.77 -1.36
C THR A 41 7.80 -37.29 -1.01
N ILE A 42 8.25 -36.45 -1.95
CA ILE A 42 8.43 -34.99 -1.76
C ILE A 42 7.11 -34.26 -2.01
N THR A 43 6.40 -34.63 -3.09
CA THR A 43 5.18 -33.91 -3.50
C THR A 43 3.90 -34.56 -2.99
N GLY A 44 3.95 -35.79 -2.52
CA GLY A 44 2.80 -36.56 -2.03
C GLY A 44 1.82 -36.98 -3.14
N VAL A 45 2.15 -36.80 -4.42
CA VAL A 45 1.32 -37.21 -5.56
C VAL A 45 2.04 -38.24 -6.43
N ALA A 46 1.29 -39.04 -7.22
CA ALA A 46 1.85 -39.93 -8.21
C ALA A 46 2.03 -39.17 -9.54
N PRO A 47 3.28 -38.87 -9.96
CA PRO A 47 3.52 -38.21 -11.24
C PRO A 47 3.04 -39.08 -12.41
N VAL A 48 2.68 -38.46 -13.52
CA VAL A 48 2.34 -39.19 -14.75
C VAL A 48 3.57 -39.96 -15.28
N GLU A 49 3.34 -41.04 -15.99
CA GLU A 49 4.38 -41.85 -16.63
C GLU A 49 4.39 -41.64 -18.14
N LEU A 50 5.59 -41.53 -18.73
CA LEU A 50 5.78 -41.29 -20.14
C LEU A 50 6.21 -42.57 -20.86
N HIS A 51 5.43 -42.97 -21.91
CA HIS A 51 5.67 -44.12 -22.80
C HIS A 51 5.91 -43.57 -24.21
N LEU A 52 7.15 -43.18 -24.52
CA LEU A 52 7.46 -42.35 -25.68
C LEU A 52 7.70 -43.13 -27.00
N GLU A 53 7.51 -44.46 -27.03
CA GLU A 53 7.72 -45.29 -28.20
C GLU A 53 6.91 -44.84 -29.42
N HIS A 54 5.68 -44.40 -29.18
CA HIS A 54 4.74 -43.93 -30.22
C HIS A 54 4.58 -42.38 -30.22
N CYS A 55 5.44 -41.68 -29.48
CA CYS A 55 5.37 -40.20 -29.40
C CYS A 55 5.79 -39.53 -30.73
N THR A 56 4.93 -38.68 -31.25
CA THR A 56 5.14 -37.92 -32.50
C THR A 56 5.83 -36.59 -32.30
N GLY A 57 6.14 -36.18 -31.06
CA GLY A 57 6.75 -34.89 -30.75
C GLY A 57 5.82 -33.69 -31.05
N CYS A 58 4.49 -33.86 -30.92
CA CYS A 58 3.52 -32.80 -31.24
C CYS A 58 3.45 -31.69 -30.18
N ALA A 59 4.08 -31.86 -29.02
CA ALA A 59 4.14 -30.93 -27.88
C ALA A 59 2.78 -30.56 -27.24
N LEU A 60 1.66 -31.16 -27.62
CA LEU A 60 0.34 -30.85 -27.04
C LEU A 60 0.31 -31.09 -25.52
N CYS A 61 0.99 -32.13 -25.04
CA CYS A 61 1.10 -32.44 -23.61
C CYS A 61 1.86 -31.36 -22.84
N VAL A 62 2.87 -30.76 -23.44
CA VAL A 62 3.64 -29.65 -22.86
C VAL A 62 2.78 -28.39 -22.77
N GLN A 63 2.03 -28.07 -23.83
CA GLN A 63 1.09 -26.95 -23.84
C GLN A 63 -0.07 -27.12 -22.84
N ALA A 64 -0.50 -28.36 -22.61
CA ALA A 64 -1.57 -28.67 -21.66
C ALA A 64 -1.11 -28.72 -20.19
N CYS A 65 0.21 -28.81 -19.95
CA CYS A 65 0.76 -28.82 -18.59
C CYS A 65 0.69 -27.41 -17.98
N PRO A 66 0.01 -27.23 -16.83
CA PRO A 66 -0.06 -25.94 -16.17
C PRO A 66 1.25 -25.57 -15.45
N GLU A 67 2.16 -26.55 -15.29
CA GLU A 67 3.44 -26.34 -14.61
C GLU A 67 4.54 -26.07 -15.65
N PRO A 68 5.14 -24.87 -15.65
CA PRO A 68 6.16 -24.51 -16.63
C PRO A 68 7.42 -25.37 -16.55
N PHE A 69 7.68 -26.03 -15.42
CA PHE A 69 8.81 -26.90 -15.19
C PHE A 69 8.44 -28.39 -15.15
N GLY A 70 7.17 -28.75 -15.24
CA GLY A 70 6.68 -30.12 -15.18
C GLY A 70 7.01 -30.91 -16.46
N LEU A 71 6.24 -30.69 -17.54
CA LEU A 71 6.50 -31.25 -18.87
C LEU A 71 7.17 -30.22 -19.76
N ARG A 72 8.34 -30.58 -20.30
CA ARG A 72 9.15 -29.74 -21.19
C ARG A 72 9.60 -30.51 -22.43
N LEU A 73 10.06 -29.81 -23.44
CA LEU A 73 10.71 -30.42 -24.59
C LEU A 73 12.21 -30.60 -24.30
N ASP A 74 12.81 -31.69 -24.76
CA ASP A 74 14.22 -32.04 -24.54
C ASP A 74 15.23 -30.97 -25.05
N GLU A 75 14.86 -30.16 -26.03
CA GLU A 75 15.70 -29.10 -26.53
C GLU A 75 15.88 -27.99 -25.49
N GLY A 76 16.99 -27.97 -24.82
CA GLY A 76 17.36 -26.95 -23.82
C GLY A 76 17.71 -27.49 -22.44
N MET A 77 17.53 -28.77 -22.20
CA MET A 77 17.88 -29.37 -20.88
C MET A 77 19.39 -29.51 -20.67
N SER A 78 20.17 -29.72 -21.71
CA SER A 78 21.61 -29.93 -21.64
C SER A 78 22.43 -28.76 -21.12
N HIS A 79 21.81 -27.54 -21.06
CA HIS A 79 22.47 -26.33 -20.57
C HIS A 79 22.09 -25.95 -19.15
N LEU A 80 21.17 -26.70 -18.51
CA LEU A 80 20.68 -26.43 -17.15
C LEU A 80 21.13 -27.48 -16.12
N GLU A 81 21.78 -28.54 -16.57
CA GLU A 81 22.33 -29.61 -15.71
C GLU A 81 23.61 -29.17 -14.96
N GLY A 82 23.60 -28.16 -14.22
CA GLY A 82 24.77 -27.81 -13.41
C GLY A 82 24.52 -26.71 -12.40
N GLU A 83 23.54 -25.89 -12.62
CA GLU A 83 23.39 -24.68 -11.81
C GLU A 83 22.03 -24.50 -11.10
N PHE A 84 21.03 -25.32 -11.37
CA PHE A 84 19.76 -25.33 -10.64
C PHE A 84 19.62 -26.56 -9.75
N ARG A 85 20.55 -26.79 -8.86
CA ARG A 85 20.15 -27.37 -7.57
C ARG A 85 19.44 -26.27 -6.84
N LEU A 86 18.13 -26.41 -6.67
CA LEU A 86 17.42 -25.74 -5.58
C LEU A 86 18.21 -26.10 -4.32
N GLU A 87 19.11 -25.22 -3.90
CA GLU A 87 19.64 -25.33 -2.56
C GLU A 87 18.42 -25.35 -1.65
N ASP A 88 18.46 -26.28 -0.67
CA ASP A 88 17.46 -26.47 0.36
C ASP A 88 16.58 -25.21 0.56
N PRO A 89 15.25 -25.26 0.32
CA PRO A 89 14.37 -24.12 0.47
C PRO A 89 14.55 -23.41 1.81
N THR A 90 14.90 -24.15 2.88
CA THR A 90 15.20 -23.59 4.19
C THR A 90 16.44 -22.67 4.19
N LYS A 91 17.38 -22.87 3.27
CA LYS A 91 18.55 -21.99 3.09
C LYS A 91 18.22 -20.72 2.30
N LEU A 92 17.23 -20.76 1.42
CA LEU A 92 16.73 -19.56 0.73
C LEU A 92 16.00 -18.61 1.69
N PHE A 93 15.25 -19.15 2.64
CA PHE A 93 14.56 -18.38 3.66
C PHE A 93 15.44 -17.92 4.83
N GLY A 94 16.62 -18.51 5.01
CA GLY A 94 17.57 -18.18 6.08
C GLY A 94 18.58 -17.07 5.77
N LYS A 95 18.62 -16.51 4.55
CA LYS A 95 19.53 -15.42 4.22
C LYS A 95 19.07 -14.11 4.85
N LYS A 96 19.91 -13.61 5.75
CA LYS A 96 19.90 -12.32 6.43
C LYS A 96 18.75 -11.41 5.98
N ARG A 97 17.68 -11.41 6.72
CA ARG A 97 16.72 -10.31 6.72
C ARG A 97 17.53 -9.09 7.11
N VAL A 98 17.72 -8.20 6.16
CA VAL A 98 18.34 -6.90 6.42
C VAL A 98 17.43 -6.24 7.44
N ASP A 99 17.99 -5.81 8.56
CA ASP A 99 17.20 -5.06 9.56
C ASP A 99 16.71 -3.80 8.87
N VAL A 100 15.42 -3.73 8.57
CA VAL A 100 14.79 -2.74 7.67
C VAL A 100 15.03 -1.32 8.18
N VAL A 101 15.31 -1.17 9.48
CA VAL A 101 15.53 0.13 10.12
C VAL A 101 16.92 0.69 9.82
N ASP A 102 17.91 -0.16 9.56
CA ASP A 102 19.31 0.21 9.37
C ASP A 102 19.86 -0.18 7.99
N ALA A 103 19.03 -0.71 7.08
CA ALA A 103 19.45 -1.00 5.73
C ALA A 103 19.82 0.31 5.01
N PRO A 104 21.05 0.42 4.45
CA PRO A 104 21.38 1.55 3.63
C PRO A 104 20.41 1.55 2.43
N ILE A 105 19.58 2.58 2.36
CA ILE A 105 18.84 2.91 1.14
C ILE A 105 19.93 3.33 0.15
N GLU A 106 20.06 2.64 -0.98
CA GLU A 106 20.87 3.19 -2.07
C GLU A 106 20.34 4.59 -2.34
N PRO A 107 21.18 5.64 -2.26
CA PRO A 107 20.69 6.99 -2.41
C PRO A 107 20.12 7.17 -3.81
N ASP A 108 18.87 7.59 -3.87
CA ASP A 108 18.28 8.03 -5.12
C ASP A 108 19.10 9.20 -5.68
N GLU A 109 19.25 9.24 -6.99
CA GLU A 109 19.82 10.41 -7.64
C GLU A 109 18.86 11.58 -7.49
N GLN A 110 19.34 12.70 -6.95
CA GLN A 110 18.57 13.93 -6.85
C GLN A 110 18.89 14.83 -8.04
N ILE A 111 17.89 15.05 -8.90
CA ILE A 111 18.02 15.87 -10.11
C ILE A 111 17.46 17.27 -9.82
N PRO A 112 18.26 18.33 -9.95
CA PRO A 112 17.78 19.69 -9.77
C PRO A 112 16.64 20.02 -10.73
N LEU A 113 15.59 20.66 -10.22
CA LEU A 113 14.50 21.20 -11.02
C LEU A 113 14.77 22.69 -11.32
N PRO A 114 14.45 23.16 -12.55
CA PRO A 114 14.41 24.58 -12.81
C PRO A 114 13.41 25.24 -11.85
N GLY A 115 13.76 26.41 -11.32
CA GLY A 115 12.84 27.17 -10.49
C GLY A 115 11.57 27.51 -11.27
N CYS A 116 10.42 27.22 -10.69
CA CYS A 116 9.12 27.59 -11.26
C CYS A 116 8.30 28.39 -10.25
N ALA A 117 7.39 29.22 -10.74
CA ALA A 117 6.41 29.89 -9.92
C ALA A 117 5.48 28.85 -9.26
N PRO A 118 4.89 29.16 -8.08
CA PRO A 118 3.90 28.31 -7.48
C PRO A 118 2.75 28.00 -8.45
N LEU A 119 2.32 26.75 -8.49
CA LEU A 119 1.23 26.28 -9.34
C LEU A 119 -0.10 26.32 -8.57
N VAL A 120 -1.20 26.50 -9.29
CA VAL A 120 -2.55 26.33 -8.72
C VAL A 120 -3.06 24.97 -9.18
N LEU A 121 -3.15 24.02 -8.26
CA LEU A 121 -3.44 22.62 -8.56
C LEU A 121 -4.60 22.10 -7.69
N LYS A 122 -5.36 21.14 -8.24
CA LYS A 122 -6.24 20.27 -7.44
C LYS A 122 -5.42 19.35 -6.56
N GLY A 123 -5.99 18.91 -5.41
CA GLY A 123 -5.31 17.97 -4.52
C GLY A 123 -4.91 16.66 -5.20
N ALA A 124 -5.78 16.09 -6.03
CA ALA A 124 -5.48 14.90 -6.80
C ALA A 124 -4.29 15.09 -7.76
N TYR A 125 -4.21 16.24 -8.42
CA TYR A 125 -3.08 16.59 -9.31
C TYR A 125 -1.79 16.84 -8.53
N ALA A 126 -1.89 17.47 -7.37
CA ALA A 126 -0.74 17.70 -6.49
C ALA A 126 -0.10 16.37 -6.04
N SER A 127 -0.93 15.38 -5.68
CA SER A 127 -0.45 14.02 -5.38
C SER A 127 0.19 13.34 -6.59
N ALA A 128 -0.42 13.43 -7.78
CA ALA A 128 0.13 12.86 -9.01
C ALA A 128 1.51 13.48 -9.34
N ILE A 129 1.65 14.79 -9.24
CA ILE A 129 2.93 15.49 -9.45
C ILE A 129 3.94 15.11 -8.37
N GLY A 130 3.52 15.02 -7.09
CA GLY A 130 4.36 14.54 -6.00
C GLY A 130 4.94 13.15 -6.28
N ALA A 131 4.13 12.23 -6.82
CA ALA A 131 4.59 10.92 -7.22
C ALA A 131 5.63 10.96 -8.35
N VAL A 132 5.39 11.78 -9.39
CA VAL A 132 6.37 11.98 -10.48
C VAL A 132 7.70 12.50 -9.93
N LEU A 133 7.65 13.45 -9.01
CA LEU A 133 8.83 14.04 -8.37
C LEU A 133 9.54 13.06 -7.42
N ALA A 134 8.80 12.11 -6.83
CA ALA A 134 9.38 11.00 -6.07
C ALA A 134 9.99 9.90 -6.95
N GLY A 135 9.95 10.04 -8.27
CA GLY A 135 10.48 9.05 -9.21
C GLY A 135 9.52 7.93 -9.58
N CYS A 136 8.24 8.03 -9.22
CA CYS A 136 7.23 7.06 -9.64
C CYS A 136 7.05 7.10 -11.16
N ARG A 137 7.17 5.92 -11.79
CA ARG A 137 6.98 5.72 -13.23
C ARG A 137 6.02 4.57 -13.52
N HIS A 138 5.40 3.98 -12.51
CA HIS A 138 4.48 2.86 -12.65
C HIS A 138 3.18 3.17 -11.91
N VAL A 139 2.09 3.26 -12.64
CA VAL A 139 0.77 3.57 -12.09
C VAL A 139 -0.23 2.54 -12.58
N PHE A 140 -0.92 1.92 -11.66
CA PHE A 140 -1.93 0.91 -11.94
C PHE A 140 -3.23 1.33 -11.28
N GLY A 141 -4.33 1.34 -12.02
CA GLY A 141 -5.59 1.79 -11.44
C GLY A 141 -6.81 1.30 -12.18
N TYR A 142 -7.93 1.36 -11.49
CA TYR A 142 -9.27 1.19 -12.06
C TYR A 142 -10.05 2.49 -11.83
N PRO A 143 -10.77 3.01 -12.83
CA PRO A 143 -11.47 4.29 -12.71
C PRO A 143 -12.56 4.25 -11.65
N ILE A 144 -12.44 5.07 -10.63
CA ILE A 144 -13.44 5.22 -9.56
C ILE A 144 -13.47 6.66 -9.04
N THR A 145 -14.65 7.28 -9.02
CA THR A 145 -14.85 8.65 -8.52
C THR A 145 -14.82 8.69 -6.98
N PRO A 146 -14.13 9.68 -6.36
CA PRO A 146 -13.55 10.90 -6.93
C PRO A 146 -12.04 10.84 -7.22
N SER A 147 -11.43 9.68 -7.33
CA SER A 147 -9.99 9.53 -7.55
C SER A 147 -9.56 9.60 -9.03
N THR A 148 -10.50 9.56 -9.96
CA THR A 148 -10.28 9.44 -11.40
C THR A 148 -9.34 10.52 -11.97
N GLU A 149 -9.45 11.76 -11.51
CA GLU A 149 -8.64 12.87 -12.04
C GLU A 149 -7.14 12.69 -11.83
N GLY A 150 -6.72 12.15 -10.67
CA GLY A 150 -5.32 11.83 -10.42
C GLY A 150 -4.79 10.75 -11.37
N ALA A 151 -5.59 9.70 -11.59
CA ALA A 151 -5.28 8.64 -12.53
C ALA A 151 -5.23 9.13 -13.99
N GLU A 152 -6.17 9.97 -14.40
CA GLU A 152 -6.20 10.58 -15.74
C GLU A 152 -4.98 11.45 -16.02
N LEU A 153 -4.54 12.24 -15.02
CA LEU A 153 -3.32 13.02 -15.15
C LEU A 153 -2.11 12.09 -15.34
N MET A 154 -2.02 11.04 -14.53
CA MET A 154 -0.92 10.06 -14.65
C MET A 154 -0.98 9.30 -15.98
N ALA A 155 -2.16 8.99 -16.51
CA ALA A 155 -2.30 8.38 -17.83
C ALA A 155 -1.74 9.26 -18.96
N LYS A 156 -1.81 10.57 -18.80
CA LYS A 156 -1.22 11.53 -19.77
C LYS A 156 0.29 11.70 -19.55
N LEU A 157 0.75 11.76 -18.31
CA LEU A 157 2.15 12.04 -17.98
C LEU A 157 3.07 10.83 -18.18
N MET A 158 2.61 9.62 -17.87
CA MET A 158 3.48 8.44 -17.87
C MET A 158 4.10 8.16 -19.25
N PRO A 159 3.37 8.18 -20.38
CA PRO A 159 3.99 8.00 -21.70
C PRO A 159 5.08 9.04 -22.00
N GLU A 160 4.85 10.31 -21.66
CA GLU A 160 5.81 11.39 -21.89
C GLU A 160 7.08 11.26 -21.02
N LEU A 161 6.96 10.61 -19.87
CA LEU A 161 8.06 10.41 -18.92
C LEU A 161 8.75 9.04 -19.06
N GLY A 162 8.42 8.26 -20.09
CA GLY A 162 8.93 6.90 -20.28
C GLY A 162 8.45 5.94 -19.18
N GLY A 163 7.35 6.25 -18.53
CA GLY A 163 6.71 5.42 -17.52
C GLY A 163 5.58 4.56 -18.06
N THR A 164 4.89 3.86 -17.17
CA THR A 164 3.79 2.96 -17.50
C THR A 164 2.54 3.35 -16.72
N PHE A 165 1.44 3.54 -17.43
CA PHE A 165 0.10 3.59 -16.86
C PHE A 165 -0.72 2.42 -17.39
N VAL A 166 -1.30 1.63 -16.49
CA VAL A 166 -2.20 0.53 -16.88
C VAL A 166 -3.56 0.74 -16.22
N GLN A 167 -4.58 0.90 -17.04
CA GLN A 167 -5.95 0.76 -16.58
C GLN A 167 -6.24 -0.73 -16.42
N ALA A 168 -6.27 -1.18 -15.18
CA ALA A 168 -6.57 -2.57 -14.84
C ALA A 168 -8.06 -2.89 -15.02
N VAL A 169 -8.40 -4.17 -15.08
CA VAL A 169 -9.79 -4.63 -15.20
C VAL A 169 -10.56 -4.54 -13.88
N SER A 170 -9.86 -4.37 -12.76
CA SER A 170 -10.41 -4.18 -11.42
C SER A 170 -9.32 -3.69 -10.46
N GLU A 171 -9.72 -3.23 -9.28
CA GLU A 171 -8.79 -2.86 -8.20
C GLU A 171 -7.99 -4.07 -7.69
N VAL A 172 -8.56 -5.27 -7.70
CA VAL A 172 -7.85 -6.51 -7.37
C VAL A 172 -6.69 -6.73 -8.35
N ALA A 173 -6.90 -6.50 -9.64
CA ALA A 173 -5.82 -6.58 -10.63
C ALA A 173 -4.78 -5.48 -10.40
N ALA A 174 -5.21 -4.25 -10.09
CA ALA A 174 -4.32 -3.12 -9.86
C ALA A 174 -3.38 -3.36 -8.66
N VAL A 175 -3.88 -3.85 -7.53
CA VAL A 175 -3.04 -4.13 -6.35
C VAL A 175 -2.04 -5.25 -6.61
N ASN A 176 -2.39 -6.26 -7.42
CA ASN A 176 -1.44 -7.31 -7.80
C ASN A 176 -0.34 -6.80 -8.75
N MET A 177 -0.66 -5.85 -9.63
CA MET A 177 0.35 -5.15 -10.43
C MET A 177 1.26 -4.29 -9.54
N MET A 178 0.70 -3.62 -8.50
CA MET A 178 1.46 -2.91 -7.47
C MET A 178 2.43 -3.84 -6.74
N TYR A 179 1.96 -5.04 -6.35
CA TYR A 179 2.79 -6.07 -5.72
C TYR A 179 3.97 -6.44 -6.61
N GLY A 180 3.73 -6.71 -7.89
CA GLY A 180 4.78 -7.05 -8.85
C GLY A 180 5.80 -5.93 -9.03
N ALA A 181 5.35 -4.69 -9.24
CA ALA A 181 6.22 -3.53 -9.41
C ALA A 181 7.03 -3.24 -8.14
N GLY A 182 6.38 -3.21 -6.97
CA GLY A 182 7.07 -3.02 -5.70
C GLY A 182 8.07 -4.13 -5.41
N GLY A 183 7.76 -5.40 -5.72
CA GLY A 183 8.66 -6.54 -5.62
C GLY A 183 9.88 -6.42 -6.54
N ALA A 184 9.71 -5.82 -7.71
CA ALA A 184 10.80 -5.46 -8.61
C ALA A 184 11.63 -4.24 -8.14
N GLY A 185 11.28 -3.65 -6.99
CA GLY A 185 11.99 -2.52 -6.42
C GLY A 185 11.75 -1.20 -7.15
N VAL A 186 10.67 -1.08 -7.93
CA VAL A 186 10.35 0.15 -8.64
C VAL A 186 9.19 0.89 -7.97
N PRO A 187 9.25 2.23 -7.84
CA PRO A 187 8.18 3.02 -7.26
C PRO A 187 6.89 2.88 -8.07
N ALA A 188 5.83 2.46 -7.39
CA ALA A 188 4.51 2.30 -7.98
C ALA A 188 3.43 2.90 -7.09
N MET A 189 2.35 3.39 -7.72
CA MET A 189 1.19 3.92 -7.01
C MET A 189 -0.12 3.55 -7.67
N THR A 190 -1.18 3.69 -6.89
CA THR A 190 -2.56 3.64 -7.37
C THR A 190 -3.39 4.79 -6.80
N PHE A 191 -4.36 5.25 -7.57
CA PHE A 191 -5.44 6.11 -7.11
C PHE A 191 -6.72 5.27 -7.02
N THR A 192 -7.39 5.36 -5.89
CA THR A 192 -8.64 4.65 -5.63
C THR A 192 -9.60 5.44 -4.74
N SER A 193 -10.77 4.91 -4.50
CA SER A 193 -11.77 5.45 -3.58
C SER A 193 -12.40 4.28 -2.81
N SER A 194 -13.02 4.57 -1.70
CA SER A 194 -13.57 3.65 -0.69
C SER A 194 -13.96 2.23 -1.16
N PRO A 195 -14.87 2.02 -2.14
CA PRO A 195 -15.19 0.68 -2.60
C PRO A 195 -14.01 -0.04 -3.24
N GLY A 196 -13.20 0.69 -4.04
CA GLY A 196 -12.02 0.12 -4.68
C GLY A 196 -10.90 -0.18 -3.67
N PHE A 197 -10.75 0.65 -2.64
CA PHE A 197 -9.82 0.39 -1.54
C PHE A 197 -10.18 -0.91 -0.81
N SER A 198 -11.49 -1.15 -0.59
CA SER A 198 -11.98 -2.41 0.00
C SER A 198 -11.58 -3.64 -0.82
N LEU A 199 -11.58 -3.56 -2.15
CA LEU A 199 -11.16 -4.65 -3.03
C LEU A 199 -9.64 -4.89 -3.02
N MET A 200 -8.84 -3.92 -2.59
CA MET A 200 -7.38 -4.04 -2.55
C MET A 200 -6.85 -4.66 -1.26
N LEU A 201 -7.66 -4.86 -0.23
CA LEU A 201 -7.20 -5.22 1.12
C LEU A 201 -6.38 -6.51 1.17
N GLU A 202 -6.78 -7.55 0.44
CA GLU A 202 -6.04 -8.80 0.37
C GLU A 202 -4.65 -8.59 -0.23
N GLY A 203 -4.57 -7.88 -1.37
CA GLY A 203 -3.29 -7.57 -2.01
C GLY A 203 -2.39 -6.70 -1.13
N ILE A 204 -2.95 -5.73 -0.39
CA ILE A 204 -2.21 -4.92 0.59
C ILE A 204 -1.66 -5.82 1.71
N SER A 205 -2.46 -6.77 2.22
CA SER A 205 -2.01 -7.76 3.20
C SER A 205 -0.81 -8.58 2.68
N TYR A 206 -0.86 -9.02 1.42
CA TYR A 206 0.25 -9.73 0.78
C TYR A 206 1.50 -8.85 0.66
N MET A 207 1.34 -7.58 0.25
CA MET A 207 2.46 -6.63 0.19
C MET A 207 3.09 -6.41 1.56
N ILE A 208 2.29 -6.29 2.62
CA ILE A 208 2.78 -6.14 4.00
C ILE A 208 3.54 -7.39 4.43
N GLY A 209 2.95 -8.58 4.25
CA GLY A 209 3.57 -9.86 4.61
C GLY A 209 4.85 -10.15 3.85
N ALA A 210 4.92 -9.75 2.59
CA ALA A 210 6.11 -9.90 1.75
C ALA A 210 7.11 -8.73 1.83
N GLU A 211 6.82 -7.71 2.63
CA GLU A 211 7.61 -6.49 2.77
C GLU A 211 7.85 -5.77 1.42
N VAL A 212 6.78 -5.57 0.67
CA VAL A 212 6.78 -4.92 -0.65
C VAL A 212 6.28 -3.48 -0.53
N PRO A 213 7.06 -2.47 -0.98
CA PRO A 213 6.65 -1.07 -0.95
C PRO A 213 5.57 -0.76 -2.01
N GLY A 214 4.76 0.25 -1.75
CA GLY A 214 3.80 0.82 -2.67
C GLY A 214 3.02 1.98 -2.03
N VAL A 215 2.54 2.92 -2.84
CA VAL A 215 1.78 4.08 -2.38
C VAL A 215 0.33 3.97 -2.88
N PHE A 216 -0.61 4.01 -1.95
CA PHE A 216 -2.05 3.93 -2.21
C PHE A 216 -2.69 5.27 -1.87
N VAL A 217 -3.24 5.96 -2.85
CA VAL A 217 -3.98 7.21 -2.62
C VAL A 217 -5.46 6.90 -2.66
N ASN A 218 -6.09 6.92 -1.48
CA ASN A 218 -7.52 6.69 -1.32
C ASN A 218 -8.25 8.01 -1.04
N PHE A 219 -9.13 8.41 -1.94
CA PHE A 219 -10.06 9.52 -1.71
C PHE A 219 -11.37 8.96 -1.18
N MET A 220 -11.55 9.10 0.14
CA MET A 220 -12.74 8.61 0.85
C MET A 220 -14.01 9.29 0.37
N ARG A 221 -15.07 8.50 0.23
CA ARG A 221 -16.40 8.95 -0.16
C ARG A 221 -17.49 8.32 0.70
N GLY A 222 -18.71 8.86 0.61
CA GLY A 222 -19.84 8.39 1.39
C GLY A 222 -20.19 6.93 1.17
N GLY A 223 -20.33 6.18 2.27
CA GLY A 223 -20.71 4.77 2.34
C GLY A 223 -21.82 4.53 3.37
N PRO A 224 -22.14 3.25 3.71
CA PRO A 224 -21.60 1.99 3.16
C PRO A 224 -22.14 1.61 1.78
N GLY A 225 -21.58 0.53 1.22
CA GLY A 225 -21.93 0.01 -0.12
C GLY A 225 -21.42 0.94 -1.22
N LEU A 226 -22.18 1.16 -2.28
CA LEU A 226 -21.85 2.15 -3.30
C LEU A 226 -21.88 3.57 -2.75
N GLY A 227 -22.77 3.84 -1.79
CA GLY A 227 -22.93 5.14 -1.17
C GLY A 227 -23.17 6.27 -2.17
N ASN A 228 -22.37 7.32 -2.05
CA ASN A 228 -22.32 8.44 -2.99
C ASN A 228 -20.86 8.86 -3.25
N ILE A 229 -20.65 9.87 -4.10
CA ILE A 229 -19.31 10.38 -4.44
C ILE A 229 -18.89 11.59 -3.59
N ALA A 230 -19.72 12.00 -2.62
CA ALA A 230 -19.46 13.13 -1.77
C ALA A 230 -18.40 12.81 -0.69
N PRO A 231 -17.70 13.81 -0.13
CA PRO A 231 -16.61 13.60 0.81
C PRO A 231 -17.10 13.02 2.13
N GLU A 232 -16.43 11.96 2.59
CA GLU A 232 -16.64 11.37 3.91
C GLU A 232 -15.33 10.78 4.43
N GLN A 233 -15.18 10.64 5.73
CA GLN A 233 -14.03 9.96 6.37
C GLN A 233 -14.39 8.49 6.67
N SER A 234 -14.88 7.79 5.66
CA SER A 234 -15.46 6.44 5.77
C SER A 234 -14.46 5.32 5.98
N ASP A 235 -13.17 5.53 5.68
CA ASP A 235 -12.17 4.48 5.61
C ASP A 235 -11.03 4.61 6.64
N ILE A 236 -11.14 5.50 7.64
CA ILE A 236 -10.12 5.65 8.69
C ILE A 236 -9.88 4.32 9.39
N LYS A 237 -10.96 3.69 9.87
CA LYS A 237 -10.90 2.38 10.54
C LYS A 237 -10.33 1.31 9.61
N LEU A 238 -10.73 1.31 8.34
CA LEU A 238 -10.27 0.35 7.35
C LEU A 238 -8.77 0.49 7.09
N ALA A 239 -8.29 1.72 6.89
CA ALA A 239 -6.88 2.01 6.63
C ALA A 239 -5.99 1.74 7.85
N CYS A 240 -6.46 2.07 9.06
CA CYS A 240 -5.66 1.91 10.26
C CYS A 240 -5.65 0.49 10.81
N ARG A 241 -6.70 -0.34 10.56
CA ARG A 241 -6.88 -1.64 11.23
C ARG A 241 -7.45 -2.76 10.38
N GLY A 242 -7.90 -2.50 9.16
CA GLY A 242 -8.64 -3.45 8.34
C GLY A 242 -7.91 -3.88 7.07
N LEU A 243 -6.58 -3.89 7.04
CA LEU A 243 -5.80 -4.15 5.83
C LEU A 243 -5.63 -5.65 5.53
N GLY A 244 -6.74 -6.34 5.34
CA GLY A 244 -6.76 -7.79 5.10
C GLY A 244 -6.67 -8.59 6.40
N HIS A 245 -6.07 -9.78 6.37
CA HIS A 245 -5.97 -10.65 7.53
C HIS A 245 -4.57 -10.59 8.18
N GLY A 246 -4.48 -11.10 9.39
CA GLY A 246 -3.27 -11.07 10.20
C GLY A 246 -3.05 -9.73 10.90
N ASN A 247 -1.88 -9.55 11.50
CA ASN A 247 -1.52 -8.30 12.16
C ASN A 247 -0.88 -7.33 11.15
N THR A 248 -1.69 -6.75 10.28
CA THR A 248 -1.26 -5.86 9.21
C THR A 248 -1.32 -4.40 9.63
N HIS A 249 -0.25 -3.66 9.37
CA HIS A 249 -0.20 -2.20 9.52
C HIS A 249 0.49 -1.54 8.33
N ALA A 250 -0.07 -0.43 7.88
CA ALA A 250 0.57 0.49 6.94
C ALA A 250 0.65 1.89 7.56
N LEU A 251 1.62 2.68 7.13
CA LEU A 251 1.61 4.11 7.46
C LEU A 251 0.40 4.76 6.79
N VAL A 252 -0.41 5.49 7.58
CA VAL A 252 -1.60 6.20 7.09
C VAL A 252 -1.40 7.68 7.28
N LEU A 253 -1.35 8.43 6.18
CA LEU A 253 -1.11 9.87 6.13
C LEU A 253 -2.41 10.59 5.74
N ALA A 254 -2.78 11.61 6.52
CA ALA A 254 -4.01 12.39 6.36
C ALA A 254 -3.72 13.85 5.98
N PRO A 255 -3.51 14.15 4.69
CA PRO A 255 -3.34 15.52 4.21
C PRO A 255 -4.60 16.36 4.41
N SER A 256 -4.44 17.69 4.50
CA SER A 256 -5.56 18.64 4.61
C SER A 256 -5.50 19.77 3.57
N THR A 257 -4.45 19.86 2.77
CA THR A 257 -4.28 20.88 1.73
C THR A 257 -3.69 20.28 0.45
N PRO A 258 -3.85 20.94 -0.72
CA PRO A 258 -3.16 20.52 -1.95
C PRO A 258 -1.64 20.51 -1.83
N GLN A 259 -1.02 21.43 -1.06
CA GLN A 259 0.40 21.37 -0.78
C GLN A 259 0.78 20.10 -0.03
N GLU A 260 0.01 19.73 1.01
CA GLU A 260 0.27 18.49 1.74
C GLU A 260 -0.01 17.24 0.91
N MET A 261 -0.93 17.29 -0.05
CA MET A 261 -1.09 16.19 -1.01
C MET A 261 0.20 15.93 -1.80
N LEU A 262 0.94 16.98 -2.18
CA LEU A 262 2.25 16.83 -2.82
C LEU A 262 3.31 16.36 -1.82
N ASP A 263 3.47 17.08 -0.71
CA ASP A 263 4.57 16.87 0.24
C ASP A 263 4.49 15.48 0.91
N LEU A 264 3.29 15.08 1.31
CA LEU A 264 3.07 13.77 1.93
C LEU A 264 3.14 12.63 0.91
N THR A 265 2.84 12.87 -0.38
CA THR A 265 3.07 11.86 -1.42
C THR A 265 4.57 11.61 -1.62
N LEU A 266 5.39 12.67 -1.65
CA LEU A 266 6.86 12.52 -1.65
C LEU A 266 7.34 11.73 -0.43
N ALA A 267 6.85 12.09 0.76
CA ALA A 267 7.18 11.38 1.99
C ALA A 267 6.69 9.91 1.97
N ALA A 268 5.52 9.65 1.39
CA ALA A 268 4.95 8.30 1.29
C ALA A 268 5.86 7.35 0.51
N PHE A 269 6.42 7.80 -0.62
CA PHE A 269 7.38 6.99 -1.37
C PHE A 269 8.66 6.73 -0.56
N ALA A 270 9.24 7.76 0.05
CA ALA A 270 10.43 7.60 0.87
C ALA A 270 10.20 6.64 2.05
N LEU A 271 9.06 6.76 2.74
CA LEU A 271 8.69 5.90 3.87
C LEU A 271 8.39 4.47 3.42
N SER A 272 7.69 4.32 2.28
CA SER A 272 7.35 3.01 1.74
C SER A 272 8.59 2.17 1.43
N PHE A 273 9.59 2.76 0.78
CA PHE A 273 10.85 2.09 0.47
C PHE A 273 11.73 1.90 1.71
N ARG A 274 11.81 2.89 2.60
CA ARG A 274 12.56 2.79 3.86
C ARG A 274 12.12 1.60 4.71
N TYR A 275 10.82 1.42 4.86
CA TYR A 275 10.26 0.37 5.71
C TYR A 275 9.84 -0.88 4.94
N ARG A 276 9.99 -0.88 3.61
CA ARG A 276 9.49 -1.97 2.76
C ARG A 276 8.06 -2.33 3.15
N ASN A 277 7.19 -1.32 3.09
CA ASN A 277 5.82 -1.43 3.56
C ASN A 277 4.91 -0.53 2.74
N PRO A 278 3.66 -0.91 2.46
CA PRO A 278 2.69 0.01 1.87
C PRO A 278 2.50 1.27 2.71
N VAL A 279 2.26 2.39 2.03
CA VAL A 279 1.83 3.65 2.66
C VAL A 279 0.53 4.10 2.04
N ILE A 280 -0.43 4.47 2.89
CA ILE A 280 -1.75 4.92 2.49
C ILE A 280 -1.85 6.44 2.67
N MET A 281 -2.11 7.13 1.59
CA MET A 281 -2.52 8.53 1.57
C MET A 281 -4.04 8.56 1.66
N LEU A 282 -4.57 8.99 2.80
CA LEU A 282 -6.00 8.97 3.09
C LEU A 282 -6.56 10.38 3.00
N GLY A 283 -7.03 10.77 1.82
CA GLY A 283 -7.73 12.04 1.58
C GLY A 283 -9.26 11.85 1.60
N ASP A 284 -10.00 12.93 1.60
CA ASP A 284 -11.43 12.90 1.32
C ASP A 284 -11.76 13.47 -0.07
N GLY A 285 -12.95 13.21 -0.58
CA GLY A 285 -13.35 13.61 -1.92
C GLY A 285 -13.32 15.13 -2.17
N PHE A 286 -13.51 15.95 -1.13
CA PHE A 286 -13.40 17.40 -1.25
C PHE A 286 -11.95 17.84 -1.45
N LEU A 287 -11.03 17.27 -0.67
CA LEU A 287 -9.61 17.57 -0.78
C LEU A 287 -9.05 17.20 -2.17
N GLY A 288 -9.51 16.09 -2.74
CA GLY A 288 -9.10 15.69 -4.10
C GLY A 288 -9.44 16.72 -5.17
N GLN A 289 -10.59 17.38 -5.02
CA GLN A 289 -11.13 18.37 -5.96
C GLN A 289 -10.72 19.81 -5.66
N MET A 290 -10.38 20.09 -4.41
CA MET A 290 -10.04 21.44 -3.95
C MET A 290 -8.75 21.92 -4.63
N THR A 291 -8.79 23.15 -5.16
CA THR A 291 -7.60 23.84 -5.69
C THR A 291 -6.87 24.62 -4.61
N GLY A 292 -5.57 24.69 -4.74
CA GLY A 292 -4.72 25.50 -3.87
C GLY A 292 -3.37 25.77 -4.51
N VAL A 293 -2.64 26.70 -3.89
CA VAL A 293 -1.27 27.04 -4.30
C VAL A 293 -0.33 25.93 -3.86
N VAL A 294 0.46 25.43 -4.78
CA VAL A 294 1.42 24.34 -4.57
C VAL A 294 2.80 24.78 -5.05
N ARG A 295 3.78 24.68 -4.17
CA ARG A 295 5.20 24.91 -4.46
C ARG A 295 5.91 23.60 -4.66
N LEU A 296 6.64 23.46 -5.75
CA LEU A 296 7.41 22.27 -6.04
C LEU A 296 8.72 22.27 -5.22
N PRO A 297 9.25 21.07 -4.88
CA PRO A 297 10.58 20.97 -4.26
C PRO A 297 11.67 21.35 -5.27
N PRO A 298 12.90 21.64 -4.78
CA PRO A 298 14.00 22.04 -5.68
C PRO A 298 14.57 20.88 -6.51
N THR A 299 14.23 19.64 -6.19
CA THR A 299 14.73 18.43 -6.86
C THR A 299 13.64 17.44 -7.12
N LEU A 300 13.84 16.56 -8.10
CA LEU A 300 13.12 15.32 -8.26
C LEU A 300 14.05 14.13 -7.98
N SER A 301 13.48 13.00 -7.55
CA SER A 301 14.23 11.77 -7.31
C SER A 301 14.21 10.88 -8.54
N ARG A 302 15.38 10.31 -8.88
CA ARG A 302 15.49 9.14 -9.75
C ARG A 302 15.86 7.96 -8.87
N PRO A 303 14.95 7.03 -8.63
CA PRO A 303 15.19 5.91 -7.72
C PRO A 303 16.23 4.95 -8.30
N GLY A 304 17.16 4.53 -7.46
CA GLY A 304 18.03 3.38 -7.70
C GLY A 304 17.26 2.07 -7.55
N ARG A 305 17.90 0.96 -7.93
CA ARG A 305 17.31 -0.37 -7.70
C ARG A 305 17.82 -0.94 -6.38
N PRO A 306 16.92 -1.24 -5.42
CA PRO A 306 17.32 -1.79 -4.14
C PRO A 306 17.92 -3.19 -4.28
N ALA A 307 18.92 -3.52 -3.47
CA ALA A 307 19.59 -4.83 -3.51
C ALA A 307 18.64 -6.01 -3.23
N TRP A 308 17.51 -5.80 -2.55
CA TRP A 308 16.50 -6.82 -2.26
C TRP A 308 15.50 -7.04 -3.41
N ALA A 309 15.49 -6.19 -4.44
CA ALA A 309 14.51 -6.28 -5.54
C ALA A 309 14.63 -7.61 -6.29
N VAL A 310 13.50 -8.14 -6.73
CA VAL A 310 13.46 -9.29 -7.64
C VAL A 310 13.55 -8.77 -9.06
N TRP A 311 14.70 -9.01 -9.70
CA TRP A 311 14.96 -8.52 -11.04
C TRP A 311 15.77 -9.54 -11.85
N GLY A 312 15.65 -9.47 -13.19
CA GLY A 312 16.27 -10.44 -14.10
C GLY A 312 17.77 -10.29 -14.32
N ASP A 313 18.44 -9.37 -13.68
CA ASP A 313 19.89 -9.21 -13.81
C ASP A 313 20.68 -10.19 -12.91
N ARG A 314 21.99 -10.26 -13.11
CA ARG A 314 22.88 -11.21 -12.40
C ARG A 314 22.94 -10.94 -10.90
N SER A 315 22.85 -9.69 -10.46
CA SER A 315 22.98 -9.32 -9.05
C SER A 315 21.74 -9.61 -8.24
N HIS A 316 20.53 -9.59 -8.86
CA HIS A 316 19.24 -9.76 -8.21
C HIS A 316 18.59 -11.13 -8.38
N ARG A 317 19.15 -12.01 -9.27
CA ARG A 317 18.53 -13.30 -9.65
C ARG A 317 18.29 -14.28 -8.50
N HIS A 318 18.95 -14.09 -7.35
CA HIS A 318 18.79 -14.95 -6.18
C HIS A 318 17.82 -14.38 -5.14
N ASN A 319 17.26 -13.20 -5.41
CA ASN A 319 16.31 -12.60 -4.49
C ASN A 319 14.96 -13.28 -4.63
N LEU A 320 14.30 -13.47 -3.49
CA LEU A 320 12.96 -14.01 -3.40
C LEU A 320 12.13 -13.11 -2.48
N ILE A 321 10.94 -12.75 -2.94
CA ILE A 321 9.94 -12.05 -2.16
C ILE A 321 8.71 -12.96 -2.03
N SER A 322 8.32 -13.28 -0.79
CA SER A 322 7.22 -14.16 -0.51
C SER A 322 6.58 -13.82 0.83
N SER A 323 5.27 -13.98 0.92
CA SER A 323 4.51 -13.94 2.18
C SER A 323 4.11 -15.33 2.68
N ILE A 324 4.56 -16.40 2.00
CA ILE A 324 4.25 -17.78 2.38
C ILE A 324 5.33 -18.30 3.32
N HIS A 325 4.91 -18.69 4.51
CA HIS A 325 5.71 -19.39 5.53
C HIS A 325 4.90 -20.61 5.97
N LEU A 326 5.30 -21.81 5.51
CA LEU A 326 4.50 -23.02 5.73
C LEU A 326 4.69 -23.63 7.12
N ALA A 327 5.89 -23.49 7.71
CA ALA A 327 6.10 -23.92 9.09
C ALA A 327 5.59 -22.84 10.06
N GLU A 328 4.89 -23.25 11.10
CA GLU A 328 4.28 -22.36 12.10
C GLU A 328 5.34 -21.51 12.79
N THR A 329 6.48 -22.08 13.13
CA THR A 329 7.61 -21.38 13.76
C THR A 329 8.24 -20.32 12.86
N ASP A 330 8.27 -20.55 11.54
CA ASP A 330 8.80 -19.59 10.57
C ASP A 330 7.84 -18.40 10.42
N LEU A 331 6.52 -18.68 10.39
CA LEU A 331 5.52 -17.62 10.37
C LEU A 331 5.53 -16.82 11.66
N GLU A 332 5.66 -17.45 12.82
CA GLU A 332 5.78 -16.78 14.11
C GLU A 332 6.98 -15.83 14.11
N ALA A 333 8.17 -16.32 13.73
CA ALA A 333 9.38 -15.51 13.68
C ALA A 333 9.26 -14.33 12.69
N HIS A 334 8.56 -14.54 11.55
CA HIS A 334 8.25 -13.47 10.61
C HIS A 334 7.31 -12.43 11.20
N ASN A 335 6.26 -12.84 11.89
CA ASN A 335 5.34 -11.94 12.56
C ASN A 335 6.03 -11.12 13.66
N GLU A 336 6.96 -11.70 14.42
CA GLU A 336 7.79 -10.96 15.36
C GLU A 336 8.68 -9.92 14.68
N HIS A 337 9.25 -10.25 13.51
CA HIS A 337 10.00 -9.29 12.70
C HIS A 337 9.10 -8.12 12.27
N LEU A 338 7.90 -8.38 11.74
CA LEU A 338 6.94 -7.34 11.37
C LEU A 338 6.54 -6.48 12.58
N ASN A 339 6.31 -7.09 13.75
CA ASN A 339 5.98 -6.36 14.97
C ASN A 339 7.12 -5.41 15.41
N ARG A 340 8.38 -5.84 15.32
CA ARG A 340 9.54 -4.96 15.56
C ARG A 340 9.59 -3.79 14.58
N LYS A 341 9.30 -4.05 13.29
CA LYS A 341 9.18 -3.00 12.27
C LYS A 341 8.08 -2.00 12.61
N TYR A 342 6.89 -2.47 12.99
CA TYR A 342 5.78 -1.60 13.37
C TYR A 342 6.11 -0.75 14.60
N ALA A 343 6.75 -1.31 15.62
CA ALA A 343 7.20 -0.57 16.79
C ALA A 343 8.21 0.54 16.42
N ALA A 344 9.12 0.25 15.51
CA ALA A 344 10.08 1.24 15.00
C ALA A 344 9.39 2.37 14.22
N ILE A 345 8.41 2.05 13.36
CA ILE A 345 7.58 3.02 12.65
C ILE A 345 6.80 3.89 13.64
N ALA A 346 6.13 3.26 14.61
CA ALA A 346 5.33 3.96 15.62
C ALA A 346 6.15 4.95 16.45
N LYS A 347 7.41 4.64 16.72
CA LYS A 347 8.31 5.52 17.46
C LYS A 347 8.84 6.69 16.63
N ARG A 348 9.02 6.53 15.32
CA ARG A 348 9.79 7.49 14.49
C ARG A 348 8.93 8.34 13.57
N GLU A 349 7.75 7.88 13.17
CA GLU A 349 7.01 8.46 12.04
C GLU A 349 5.69 9.12 12.42
N THR A 350 5.47 9.36 13.71
CA THR A 350 4.30 10.13 14.16
C THR A 350 4.41 11.60 13.76
N ARG A 351 3.31 12.17 13.25
CA ARG A 351 3.24 13.57 12.82
C ARG A 351 1.92 14.19 13.23
N ALA A 352 1.98 15.39 13.80
CA ALA A 352 0.80 16.19 14.15
C ALA A 352 1.06 17.67 13.92
N GLU A 353 0.01 18.44 13.65
CA GLU A 353 -0.01 19.90 13.74
C GLU A 353 -0.69 20.31 15.04
N LEU A 354 -0.02 21.17 15.81
CA LEU A 354 -0.53 21.78 17.02
C LEU A 354 -0.83 23.26 16.74
N PHE A 355 -2.11 23.59 16.57
CA PHE A 355 -2.51 24.95 16.26
C PHE A 355 -3.18 25.59 17.46
N ARG A 356 -2.57 26.64 18.04
CA ARG A 356 -3.05 27.34 19.25
C ARG A 356 -3.28 26.42 20.45
N CYS A 357 -2.43 25.39 20.64
CA CYS A 357 -2.61 24.41 21.70
C CYS A 357 -1.92 24.77 23.03
N ASP A 358 -1.04 25.77 23.07
CA ASP A 358 -0.18 26.04 24.24
C ASP A 358 -0.94 26.35 25.52
N ASP A 359 -2.06 27.02 25.42
CA ASP A 359 -2.94 27.43 26.53
C ASP A 359 -4.39 26.96 26.35
N ALA A 360 -4.63 25.98 25.48
CA ALA A 360 -5.98 25.52 25.18
C ALA A 360 -6.62 24.72 26.34
N GLU A 361 -7.80 25.13 26.76
CA GLU A 361 -8.68 24.40 27.68
C GLU A 361 -9.67 23.49 26.91
N VAL A 362 -10.04 23.89 25.71
CA VAL A 362 -10.86 23.10 24.78
C VAL A 362 -9.97 22.67 23.60
N LEU A 363 -9.79 21.37 23.46
CA LEU A 363 -8.94 20.80 22.41
C LEU A 363 -9.81 20.18 21.31
N VAL A 364 -9.80 20.77 20.13
CA VAL A 364 -10.45 20.19 18.94
C VAL A 364 -9.49 19.18 18.32
N VAL A 365 -10.01 17.98 17.99
CA VAL A 365 -9.26 16.93 17.28
C VAL A 365 -9.91 16.68 15.93
N ALA A 366 -9.20 16.86 14.83
CA ALA A 366 -9.71 16.70 13.48
C ALA A 366 -8.60 16.39 12.47
N CYS A 367 -8.92 15.74 11.36
CA CYS A 367 -8.00 15.52 10.22
C CYS A 367 -8.69 15.82 8.89
N ASN A 368 -7.97 15.83 7.78
CA ASN A 368 -8.45 16.10 6.42
C ASN A 368 -9.24 17.43 6.29
N THR A 369 -10.31 17.45 5.50
CA THR A 369 -11.18 18.64 5.32
C THR A 369 -11.83 19.11 6.62
N PRO A 370 -12.36 18.27 7.54
CA PRO A 370 -12.86 18.71 8.84
C PRO A 370 -11.82 19.50 9.66
N ALA A 371 -10.53 19.20 9.57
CA ALA A 371 -9.49 19.97 10.27
C ALA A 371 -9.36 21.40 9.75
N ARG A 372 -9.61 21.64 8.46
CA ARG A 372 -9.63 23.00 7.89
C ARG A 372 -10.79 23.83 8.47
N MET A 373 -11.97 23.22 8.57
CA MET A 373 -13.14 23.84 9.19
C MET A 373 -12.90 24.13 10.67
N ALA A 374 -12.28 23.17 11.37
CA ALA A 374 -11.90 23.29 12.76
C ALA A 374 -10.87 24.43 12.99
N LYS A 375 -9.87 24.55 12.12
CA LYS A 375 -8.86 25.60 12.20
C LYS A 375 -9.49 27.00 12.14
N GLY A 376 -10.39 27.22 11.19
CA GLY A 376 -11.15 28.48 11.09
C GLY A 376 -12.07 28.71 12.30
N ALA A 377 -12.71 27.67 12.84
CA ALA A 377 -13.51 27.78 14.05
C ALA A 377 -12.68 28.17 15.27
N VAL A 378 -11.49 27.58 15.44
CA VAL A 378 -10.55 27.91 16.51
C VAL A 378 -10.05 29.35 16.39
N GLU A 379 -9.74 29.85 15.18
CA GLU A 379 -9.36 31.27 14.97
C GLU A 379 -10.46 32.22 15.43
N VAL A 380 -11.70 31.96 15.04
CA VAL A 380 -12.85 32.79 15.47
C VAL A 380 -13.10 32.67 16.98
N ALA A 381 -12.99 31.47 17.55
CA ALA A 381 -13.10 31.25 19.00
C ALA A 381 -12.04 32.07 19.76
N ARG A 382 -10.78 32.01 19.34
CA ARG A 382 -9.68 32.79 19.91
C ARG A 382 -9.91 34.30 19.83
N ALA A 383 -10.42 34.78 18.70
CA ALA A 383 -10.78 36.20 18.56
C ALA A 383 -11.90 36.63 19.53
N ARG A 384 -12.71 35.70 20.07
CA ARG A 384 -13.73 35.92 21.10
C ARG A 384 -13.23 35.67 22.54
N GLY A 385 -11.93 35.43 22.72
CA GLY A 385 -11.32 35.16 24.04
C GLY A 385 -11.51 33.72 24.55
N LEU A 386 -12.00 32.79 23.71
CA LEU A 386 -12.18 31.39 24.08
C LEU A 386 -10.86 30.62 23.95
N ALA A 387 -10.44 29.88 24.98
CA ALA A 387 -9.18 29.15 25.03
C ALA A 387 -9.25 27.81 24.26
N ALA A 388 -9.45 27.87 22.94
CA ALA A 388 -9.53 26.70 22.07
C ALA A 388 -8.22 26.46 21.30
N GLY A 389 -7.89 25.19 21.03
CA GLY A 389 -6.78 24.76 20.16
C GLY A 389 -7.18 23.62 19.25
N LEU A 390 -6.41 23.37 18.19
CA LEU A 390 -6.61 22.26 17.27
C LEU A 390 -5.38 21.32 17.33
N PHE A 391 -5.62 20.09 17.69
CA PHE A 391 -4.72 18.97 17.50
C PHE A 391 -5.11 18.25 16.19
N ARG A 392 -4.26 18.30 15.19
CA ARG A 392 -4.48 17.65 13.91
C ARG A 392 -3.49 16.50 13.71
N PRO A 393 -3.92 15.23 13.84
CA PRO A 393 -3.08 14.13 13.45
C PRO A 393 -2.84 14.18 11.93
N ILE A 394 -1.57 14.16 11.51
CA ILE A 394 -1.14 14.02 10.12
C ILE A 394 -0.90 12.55 9.81
N THR A 395 -0.40 11.77 10.78
CA THR A 395 -0.44 10.32 10.75
C THR A 395 -1.65 9.82 11.52
N LEU A 396 -2.42 8.89 10.95
CA LEU A 396 -3.51 8.21 11.64
C LEU A 396 -3.06 6.86 12.17
N TRP A 397 -2.18 6.20 11.45
CA TRP A 397 -1.37 5.11 11.96
C TRP A 397 0.10 5.32 11.55
N PRO A 398 1.03 5.35 12.51
CA PRO A 398 0.79 5.39 13.96
C PRO A 398 0.13 6.70 14.41
N PHE A 399 -0.76 6.61 15.41
CA PHE A 399 -1.41 7.81 15.96
C PHE A 399 -0.39 8.63 16.78
N PRO A 400 -0.32 9.97 16.61
CA PRO A 400 0.70 10.81 17.26
C PRO A 400 0.38 11.12 18.72
N ILE A 401 0.26 10.08 19.53
CA ILE A 401 -0.17 10.18 20.94
C ILE A 401 0.82 10.99 21.78
N ASP A 402 2.12 10.84 21.54
CA ASP A 402 3.16 11.55 22.29
C ASP A 402 3.08 13.07 22.15
N ALA A 403 2.55 13.56 21.02
CA ALA A 403 2.29 14.99 20.82
C ALA A 403 1.00 15.46 21.51
N LEU A 404 0.06 14.56 21.78
CA LEU A 404 -1.20 14.85 22.44
C LEU A 404 -1.06 14.86 23.97
N LEU A 405 -0.34 13.90 24.53
CA LEU A 405 -0.24 13.69 26.00
C LEU A 405 0.15 14.95 26.78
N PRO A 406 1.11 15.80 26.32
CA PRO A 406 1.48 17.02 27.04
C PRO A 406 0.37 18.08 27.12
N LEU A 407 -0.64 18.00 26.24
CA LEU A 407 -1.77 18.94 26.21
C LEU A 407 -2.86 18.59 27.23
N LEU A 408 -3.02 17.29 27.54
CA LEU A 408 -4.12 16.78 28.37
C LEU A 408 -4.21 17.39 29.78
N PRO A 409 -3.11 17.69 30.52
CA PRO A 409 -3.21 18.20 31.87
C PRO A 409 -3.98 19.54 31.98
N ARG A 410 -4.01 20.33 30.93
CA ARG A 410 -4.75 21.61 30.89
C ARG A 410 -6.05 21.52 30.11
N THR A 411 -6.24 20.47 29.34
CA THR A 411 -7.44 20.27 28.53
C THR A 411 -8.60 19.86 29.43
N ARG A 412 -9.64 20.65 29.48
CA ARG A 412 -10.87 20.37 30.23
C ARG A 412 -11.84 19.55 29.41
N GLN A 413 -11.81 19.69 28.06
CA GLN A 413 -12.65 18.94 27.14
C GLN A 413 -11.99 18.76 25.78
N ILE A 414 -12.23 17.59 25.16
CA ILE A 414 -11.88 17.30 23.78
C ILE A 414 -13.17 17.35 22.95
N ILE A 415 -13.09 17.99 21.76
CA ILE A 415 -14.14 17.98 20.75
C ILE A 415 -13.58 17.28 19.51
N VAL A 416 -14.08 16.08 19.18
CA VAL A 416 -13.72 15.41 17.93
C VAL A 416 -14.62 15.91 16.80
N VAL A 417 -13.97 16.38 15.72
CA VAL A 417 -14.67 16.89 14.54
C VAL A 417 -14.35 15.99 13.36
N GLU A 418 -15.36 15.32 12.83
CA GLU A 418 -15.18 14.33 11.79
C GLU A 418 -16.38 14.20 10.85
N ALA A 419 -16.12 13.84 9.60
CA ALA A 419 -17.12 13.47 8.60
C ALA A 419 -17.30 11.94 8.59
N SER A 420 -17.54 11.37 9.77
CA SER A 420 -17.83 9.94 9.98
C SER A 420 -18.61 9.74 11.29
N PRO A 421 -19.20 8.57 11.52
CA PRO A 421 -19.93 8.30 12.77
C PRO A 421 -19.02 7.96 13.97
N GLY A 422 -17.74 8.33 13.96
CA GLY A 422 -16.83 8.16 15.11
C GLY A 422 -15.53 7.42 14.80
N GLN A 423 -15.14 7.29 13.54
CA GLN A 423 -13.93 6.52 13.20
C GLN A 423 -12.63 7.19 13.68
N LEU A 424 -12.54 8.52 13.63
CA LEU A 424 -11.39 9.25 14.19
C LEU A 424 -11.40 9.21 15.72
N GLU A 425 -12.57 9.32 16.35
CA GLU A 425 -12.70 9.20 17.81
C GLU A 425 -12.26 7.82 18.29
N ASP A 426 -12.59 6.75 17.58
CA ASP A 426 -12.16 5.38 17.93
C ASP A 426 -10.64 5.26 17.92
N GLU A 427 -9.94 5.85 16.93
CA GLU A 427 -8.48 5.87 16.88
C GLU A 427 -7.88 6.67 18.05
N LEU A 428 -8.46 7.83 18.36
CA LEU A 428 -8.06 8.64 19.51
C LEU A 428 -8.24 7.89 20.82
N ARG A 429 -9.41 7.28 21.05
CA ARG A 429 -9.70 6.52 22.27
C ARG A 429 -8.77 5.34 22.45
N LEU A 430 -8.49 4.61 21.39
CA LEU A 430 -7.56 3.50 21.44
C LEU A 430 -6.14 3.95 21.76
N ALA A 431 -5.66 5.04 21.16
CA ALA A 431 -4.35 5.59 21.44
C ALA A 431 -4.22 6.05 22.91
N LEU A 432 -5.25 6.71 23.45
CA LEU A 432 -5.31 7.10 24.85
C LEU A 432 -5.33 5.91 25.79
N SER A 433 -6.09 4.87 25.46
CA SER A 433 -6.15 3.62 26.25
C SER A 433 -4.78 2.92 26.32
N HIS A 434 -4.07 2.82 25.19
CA HIS A 434 -2.73 2.23 25.15
C HIS A 434 -1.67 3.06 25.88
N ALA A 435 -1.92 4.35 26.08
CA ALA A 435 -1.06 5.23 26.86
C ALA A 435 -1.44 5.26 28.37
N ASP A 436 -2.36 4.40 28.83
CA ASP A 436 -2.89 4.35 30.19
C ASP A 436 -3.39 5.73 30.68
N ARG A 437 -4.08 6.47 29.80
CA ARG A 437 -4.59 7.81 30.10
C ARG A 437 -6.11 7.85 30.08
N VAL A 438 -6.68 8.39 31.15
CA VAL A 438 -8.10 8.76 31.16
C VAL A 438 -8.21 10.14 30.52
N PRO A 439 -8.91 10.27 29.39
CA PRO A 439 -9.08 11.55 28.74
C PRO A 439 -10.05 12.45 29.55
N PRO A 440 -9.99 13.78 29.35
CA PRO A 440 -11.10 14.64 29.72
C PRO A 440 -12.36 14.24 28.94
N PRO A 441 -13.56 14.75 29.31
CA PRO A 441 -14.79 14.46 28.57
C PRO A 441 -14.60 14.68 27.07
N ILE A 442 -15.08 13.74 26.25
CA ILE A 442 -15.02 13.82 24.79
C ILE A 442 -16.44 14.09 24.28
N THR A 443 -16.59 15.16 23.54
CA THR A 443 -17.80 15.47 22.74
C THR A 443 -17.44 15.51 21.27
N HIS A 444 -18.42 15.67 20.40
CA HIS A 444 -18.15 15.56 18.96
C HIS A 444 -19.05 16.48 18.14
N VAL A 445 -18.53 16.90 16.99
CA VAL A 445 -19.30 17.44 15.86
C VAL A 445 -19.16 16.47 14.71
N ARG A 446 -20.16 15.64 14.46
CA ARG A 446 -20.16 14.56 13.46
C ARG A 446 -21.13 14.83 12.35
N ARG A 447 -20.70 14.51 11.14
CA ARG A 447 -21.54 14.45 9.94
C ARG A 447 -21.23 13.17 9.19
N GLY A 448 -22.06 12.77 8.28
CA GLY A 448 -21.87 11.59 7.43
C GLY A 448 -22.69 11.67 6.17
N GLY A 449 -22.60 10.65 5.31
CA GLY A 449 -23.33 10.59 4.06
C GLY A 449 -22.94 11.69 3.05
N GLY A 450 -21.72 12.22 3.15
CA GLY A 450 -21.21 13.26 2.25
C GLY A 450 -21.41 14.70 2.75
N VAL A 451 -21.95 14.89 3.94
CA VAL A 451 -22.07 16.20 4.58
C VAL A 451 -20.83 16.44 5.45
N LEU A 452 -20.19 17.59 5.28
CA LEU A 452 -19.04 18.00 6.09
C LEU A 452 -19.47 18.84 7.29
N PRO A 453 -18.81 18.69 8.47
CA PRO A 453 -18.96 19.59 9.60
C PRO A 453 -18.68 21.04 9.19
N GLN A 454 -19.54 21.95 9.60
CA GLN A 454 -19.38 23.37 9.27
C GLN A 454 -18.65 24.13 10.38
N GLN A 455 -17.91 25.17 10.01
CA GLN A 455 -17.18 26.04 10.94
C GLN A 455 -18.10 26.59 12.05
N THR A 456 -19.33 26.96 11.71
CA THR A 456 -20.32 27.49 12.65
C THR A 456 -20.78 26.48 13.68
N GLU A 457 -20.93 25.21 13.31
CA GLU A 457 -21.27 24.10 14.23
C GLU A 457 -20.15 23.84 15.22
N ILE A 458 -18.92 23.83 14.72
CA ILE A 458 -17.72 23.62 15.55
C ILE A 458 -17.56 24.78 16.54
N LEU A 459 -17.72 26.02 16.07
CA LEU A 459 -17.65 27.22 16.91
C LEU A 459 -18.73 27.23 17.99
N ALA A 460 -19.95 26.84 17.65
CA ALA A 460 -21.05 26.72 18.62
C ALA A 460 -20.74 25.70 19.72
N GLN A 461 -20.17 24.55 19.34
CA GLN A 461 -19.76 23.52 20.30
C GLN A 461 -18.63 23.99 21.22
N ILE A 462 -17.64 24.74 20.69
CA ILE A 462 -16.57 25.34 21.50
C ILE A 462 -17.16 26.33 22.51
N ALA A 463 -18.05 27.22 22.09
CA ALA A 463 -18.67 28.22 22.95
C ALA A 463 -19.50 27.57 24.06
N ALA A 464 -20.39 26.64 23.73
CA ALA A 464 -21.23 25.93 24.70
C ALA A 464 -20.37 25.17 25.75
N THR A 465 -19.21 24.63 25.35
CA THR A 465 -18.29 23.95 26.24
C THR A 465 -17.69 24.93 27.27
N GLN A 466 -17.29 26.11 26.84
CA GLN A 466 -16.71 27.12 27.75
C GLN A 466 -17.74 27.74 28.68
N GLU A 467 -18.95 27.96 28.22
CA GLU A 467 -20.07 28.41 29.07
C GLU A 467 -20.37 27.42 30.21
N ALA A 468 -20.21 26.11 29.95
CA ALA A 468 -20.37 25.07 30.96
C ALA A 468 -19.21 25.04 31.99
N PHE A 469 -18.11 25.75 31.74
CA PHE A 469 -16.98 25.86 32.67
C PHE A 469 -17.01 27.15 33.53
N ALA A 470 -17.83 28.13 33.11
CA ALA A 470 -18.00 29.39 33.81
C ALA A 470 -19.00 29.24 34.97
#